data_2f1a3be0d6e651bce2f06634ea8efad6
#
_entry.id   2f1a3be0d6e651bce2f06634ea8efad6
#
_cell.length_a   1.000
_cell.length_b   1.000
_cell.length_c   1.000
_cell.angle_alpha   90.00
_cell.angle_beta   90.00
_cell.angle_gamma   90.00
#
_symmetry.space_group_name_H-M   'P 1'
#
loop_
_entity.id
_entity.type
_entity.pdbx_description
1 polymer ?
#
loop_
_entity_poly.entity_id
_entity_poly.type
_entity_poly.pdbx_seq_one_letter_code
_entity_poly.pdbx_strand_id
1 'polypeptide(L)'
;FSPEDIARVAGDHTELVAPASMGAEVARVADEIGATAVHLLQAGGQLELPGVAVEAVPAYNVEPERLEMHPQTNGWLGYVLTVDGMRYYAAGDTDQNPDNEQVACDVALVPIGGTYTCDPHQAAAFVNALCPKTVVPIHYGSIVGVPEDFDAFAAEVAPGIEVVRKVER
;
A
#
# COMPACT_ATOMS: atom_id res chain seq x y z
N PHE A 1 0.06 9.84 -4.26
CA PHE A 1 -1.18 10.57 -3.95
C PHE A 1 -1.69 11.25 -5.21
N SER A 2 -2.84 10.81 -5.73
CA SER A 2 -3.45 11.28 -6.98
C SER A 2 -4.87 11.82 -6.72
N PRO A 3 -5.05 13.14 -6.63
CA PRO A 3 -6.37 13.75 -6.46
C PRO A 3 -7.37 13.35 -7.56
N GLU A 4 -6.88 13.24 -8.81
CA GLU A 4 -7.73 12.85 -9.95
C GLU A 4 -8.26 11.41 -9.82
N ASP A 5 -7.44 10.48 -9.35
CA ASP A 5 -7.87 9.08 -9.17
C ASP A 5 -8.80 8.94 -7.97
N ILE A 6 -8.55 9.70 -6.89
CA ILE A 6 -9.46 9.78 -5.76
C ILE A 6 -10.84 10.28 -6.21
N ALA A 7 -10.88 11.35 -7.01
CA ALA A 7 -12.14 11.89 -7.54
C ALA A 7 -12.90 10.91 -8.43
N ARG A 8 -12.19 10.00 -9.14
CA ARG A 8 -12.83 8.97 -9.99
C ARG A 8 -13.55 7.88 -9.20
N VAL A 9 -13.08 7.60 -7.98
CA VAL A 9 -13.64 6.53 -7.12
C VAL A 9 -14.49 7.05 -5.99
N ALA A 10 -14.47 8.37 -5.74
CA ALA A 10 -15.26 9.00 -4.69
C ALA A 10 -16.76 8.96 -5.01
N GLY A 11 -17.59 8.81 -3.98
CA GLY A 11 -19.04 8.86 -4.02
C GLY A 11 -19.60 9.68 -2.86
N ASP A 12 -20.93 9.74 -2.77
CA ASP A 12 -21.66 10.63 -1.83
C ASP A 12 -21.33 10.45 -0.35
N HIS A 13 -20.74 9.32 0.03
CA HIS A 13 -20.41 8.97 1.42
C HIS A 13 -18.93 8.65 1.60
N THR A 14 -18.07 9.19 0.73
CA THR A 14 -16.62 8.95 0.84
C THR A 14 -16.05 9.57 2.10
N GLU A 15 -15.32 8.78 2.86
CA GLU A 15 -14.46 9.22 3.94
C GLU A 15 -13.00 8.98 3.53
N LEU A 16 -12.10 9.91 3.84
CA LEU A 16 -10.68 9.79 3.54
C LEU A 16 -9.89 9.40 4.80
N VAL A 17 -9.03 8.40 4.68
CA VAL A 17 -8.04 8.04 5.70
C VAL A 17 -6.66 8.31 5.12
N ALA A 18 -5.84 9.08 5.82
CA ALA A 18 -4.55 9.51 5.29
C ALA A 18 -3.50 9.72 6.40
N PRO A 19 -2.19 9.77 6.04
CA PRO A 19 -1.15 10.16 6.97
C PRO A 19 -1.36 11.56 7.52
N ALA A 20 -1.14 11.75 8.82
CA ALA A 20 -1.26 13.07 9.46
C ALA A 20 -0.32 14.13 8.84
N SER A 21 0.82 13.70 8.29
CA SER A 21 1.76 14.55 7.58
C SER A 21 1.19 15.17 6.29
N MET A 22 0.14 14.59 5.72
CA MET A 22 -0.51 15.02 4.47
C MET A 22 -1.81 15.80 4.71
N GLY A 23 -2.07 16.23 5.95
CA GLY A 23 -3.38 16.81 6.33
C GLY A 23 -3.82 17.99 5.47
N ALA A 24 -2.91 18.87 5.05
CA ALA A 24 -3.25 20.05 4.23
C ALA A 24 -3.66 19.65 2.79
N GLU A 25 -2.91 18.71 2.17
CA GLU A 25 -3.23 18.21 0.82
C GLU A 25 -4.53 17.43 0.82
N VAL A 26 -4.73 16.58 1.82
CA VAL A 26 -5.93 15.74 1.94
C VAL A 26 -7.17 16.57 2.21
N ALA A 27 -7.09 17.61 3.05
CA ALA A 27 -8.20 18.51 3.30
C ALA A 27 -8.70 19.20 2.01
N ARG A 28 -7.77 19.65 1.15
CA ARG A 28 -8.12 20.27 -0.13
C ARG A 28 -8.86 19.27 -1.05
N VAL A 29 -8.34 18.03 -1.15
CA VAL A 29 -9.00 17.00 -1.97
C VAL A 29 -10.37 16.64 -1.38
N ALA A 30 -10.48 16.56 -0.05
CA ALA A 30 -11.75 16.29 0.62
C ALA A 30 -12.82 17.33 0.28
N ASP A 31 -12.44 18.62 0.27
CA ASP A 31 -13.33 19.71 -0.11
C ASP A 31 -13.76 19.60 -1.60
N GLU A 32 -12.80 19.27 -2.50
CA GLU A 32 -13.06 19.14 -3.94
C GLU A 32 -14.02 17.99 -4.28
N ILE A 33 -13.92 16.86 -3.57
CA ILE A 33 -14.78 15.68 -3.82
C ILE A 33 -16.03 15.63 -2.95
N GLY A 34 -16.18 16.54 -1.98
CA GLY A 34 -17.28 16.52 -1.03
C GLY A 34 -17.20 15.36 -0.05
N ALA A 35 -16.01 14.99 0.40
CA ALA A 35 -15.84 13.91 1.39
C ALA A 35 -16.57 14.23 2.70
N THR A 36 -17.21 13.22 3.28
CA THR A 36 -18.01 13.38 4.51
C THR A 36 -17.15 13.44 5.77
N ALA A 37 -15.95 12.89 5.73
CA ALA A 37 -14.98 12.95 6.82
C ALA A 37 -13.53 12.78 6.32
N VAL A 38 -12.59 13.28 7.12
CA VAL A 38 -11.14 13.07 6.95
C VAL A 38 -10.57 12.55 8.26
N HIS A 39 -9.93 11.39 8.20
CA HIS A 39 -9.26 10.75 9.34
C HIS A 39 -7.76 10.77 9.12
N LEU A 40 -7.03 11.49 9.97
CA LEU A 40 -5.58 11.60 9.90
C LEU A 40 -4.95 10.65 10.91
N LEU A 41 -4.15 9.70 10.43
CA LEU A 41 -3.47 8.71 11.26
C LEU A 41 -1.96 8.96 11.30
N GLN A 42 -1.35 8.51 12.38
CA GLN A 42 0.09 8.34 12.50
C GLN A 42 0.44 6.85 12.49
N ALA A 43 1.73 6.53 12.35
CA ALA A 43 2.23 5.16 12.45
C ALA A 43 1.71 4.46 13.72
N GLY A 44 1.19 3.25 13.58
CA GLY A 44 0.56 2.48 14.66
C GLY A 44 -0.86 2.94 15.05
N GLY A 45 -1.38 4.00 14.40
CA GLY A 45 -2.75 4.47 14.62
C GLY A 45 -3.79 3.46 14.16
N GLN A 46 -4.92 3.44 14.85
CA GLN A 46 -6.04 2.56 14.54
C GLN A 46 -7.32 3.39 14.44
N LEU A 47 -8.23 2.95 13.56
CA LEU A 47 -9.52 3.59 13.33
C LEU A 47 -10.58 2.52 13.06
N GLU A 48 -11.71 2.64 13.75
CA GLU A 48 -12.89 1.81 13.52
C GLU A 48 -13.93 2.62 12.75
N LEU A 49 -14.32 2.12 11.58
CA LEU A 49 -15.39 2.67 10.77
C LEU A 49 -16.48 1.60 10.56
N PRO A 50 -17.70 1.97 10.19
CA PRO A 50 -18.75 1.00 9.92
C PRO A 50 -18.31 -0.04 8.86
N GLY A 51 -18.10 -1.28 9.29
CA GLY A 51 -17.74 -2.40 8.42
C GLY A 51 -16.25 -2.55 8.10
N VAL A 52 -15.37 -1.66 8.59
CA VAL A 52 -13.92 -1.78 8.39
C VAL A 52 -13.13 -1.25 9.58
N ALA A 53 -12.17 -2.03 10.07
CA ALA A 53 -11.12 -1.55 10.96
C ALA A 53 -9.86 -1.24 10.13
N VAL A 54 -9.19 -0.14 10.45
CA VAL A 54 -8.00 0.35 9.75
C VAL A 54 -6.83 0.43 10.73
N GLU A 55 -5.69 -0.15 10.37
CA GLU A 55 -4.44 -0.03 11.12
C GLU A 55 -3.40 0.63 10.21
N ALA A 56 -2.70 1.64 10.71
CA ALA A 56 -1.68 2.38 9.98
C ALA A 56 -0.28 1.79 10.20
N VAL A 57 0.39 1.41 9.11
CA VAL A 57 1.73 0.82 9.10
C VAL A 57 2.69 1.81 8.43
N PRO A 58 3.90 2.07 8.99
CA PRO A 58 4.88 2.93 8.31
C PRO A 58 5.24 2.42 6.92
N ALA A 59 5.25 3.32 5.93
CA ALA A 59 5.67 3.04 4.57
C ALA A 59 6.85 3.95 4.20
N TYR A 60 8.03 3.34 3.98
CA TYR A 60 9.25 4.08 3.64
C TYR A 60 10.29 3.17 2.99
N ASN A 61 11.28 3.80 2.34
CA ASN A 61 12.39 3.11 1.71
C ASN A 61 13.57 2.94 2.67
N VAL A 62 14.29 1.84 2.50
CA VAL A 62 15.53 1.52 3.24
C VAL A 62 16.72 1.29 2.32
N GLU A 63 16.48 1.01 1.03
CA GLU A 63 17.56 0.81 0.07
C GLU A 63 18.28 2.13 -0.24
N PRO A 64 19.64 2.14 -0.23
CA PRO A 64 20.43 3.37 -0.35
C PRO A 64 20.11 4.21 -1.60
N GLU A 65 19.80 3.57 -2.74
CA GLU A 65 19.57 4.23 -4.03
C GLU A 65 18.22 4.97 -4.09
N ARG A 66 17.31 4.71 -3.16
CA ARG A 66 15.96 5.29 -3.16
C ARG A 66 15.48 5.83 -1.83
N LEU A 67 16.41 6.02 -0.86
CA LEU A 67 16.07 6.59 0.46
C LEU A 67 15.33 7.93 0.38
N GLU A 68 15.70 8.76 -0.60
CA GLU A 68 15.10 10.09 -0.77
C GLU A 68 13.73 10.08 -1.44
N MET A 69 13.32 8.94 -2.04
CA MET A 69 12.03 8.85 -2.72
C MET A 69 10.88 8.77 -1.70
N HIS A 70 11.02 7.88 -0.71
CA HIS A 70 10.04 7.70 0.36
C HIS A 70 10.75 7.66 1.72
N PRO A 71 11.30 8.80 2.20
CA PRO A 71 12.02 8.83 3.47
C PRO A 71 11.08 8.61 4.65
N GLN A 72 11.53 7.88 5.66
CA GLN A 72 10.75 7.59 6.88
C GLN A 72 10.24 8.88 7.57
N THR A 73 10.99 9.98 7.45
CA THR A 73 10.63 11.27 8.03
C THR A 73 9.36 11.90 7.46
N ASN A 74 8.88 11.44 6.29
CA ASN A 74 7.63 11.90 5.71
C ASN A 74 6.41 11.37 6.47
N GLY A 75 6.58 10.30 7.27
CA GLY A 75 5.49 9.70 8.03
C GLY A 75 4.36 9.16 7.15
N TRP A 76 4.68 8.69 5.94
CA TRP A 76 3.72 8.06 5.04
C TRP A 76 3.37 6.65 5.52
N LEU A 77 2.21 6.16 5.07
CA LEU A 77 1.59 4.97 5.64
C LEU A 77 1.12 4.00 4.55
N GLY A 78 1.32 2.72 4.82
CA GLY A 78 0.47 1.66 4.32
C GLY A 78 -0.65 1.38 5.33
N TYR A 79 -1.61 0.54 4.95
CA TYR A 79 -2.78 0.27 5.78
C TYR A 79 -3.13 -1.21 5.81
N VAL A 80 -3.49 -1.72 6.98
CA VAL A 80 -4.19 -3.00 7.10
C VAL A 80 -5.66 -2.70 7.30
N LEU A 81 -6.47 -3.19 6.38
CA LEU A 81 -7.93 -3.08 6.39
C LEU A 81 -8.51 -4.43 6.82
N THR A 82 -9.26 -4.45 7.92
CA THR A 82 -10.00 -5.65 8.34
C THR A 82 -11.46 -5.50 7.96
N VAL A 83 -11.92 -6.36 7.04
CA VAL A 83 -13.29 -6.41 6.55
C VAL A 83 -13.80 -7.84 6.66
N ASP A 84 -14.92 -8.06 7.36
CA ASP A 84 -15.51 -9.39 7.57
C ASP A 84 -14.50 -10.44 8.11
N GLY A 85 -13.58 -10.00 8.96
CA GLY A 85 -12.54 -10.84 9.55
C GLY A 85 -11.34 -11.14 8.63
N MET A 86 -11.34 -10.68 7.39
CA MET A 86 -10.21 -10.76 6.45
C MET A 86 -9.33 -9.52 6.56
N ARG A 87 -8.02 -9.71 6.60
CA ARG A 87 -7.01 -8.64 6.73
C ARG A 87 -6.33 -8.39 5.38
N TYR A 88 -6.53 -7.20 4.84
CA TYR A 88 -5.95 -6.73 3.58
C TYR A 88 -4.84 -5.72 3.89
N TYR A 89 -3.61 -6.02 3.56
CA TYR A 89 -2.49 -5.10 3.70
C TYR A 89 -2.20 -4.40 2.37
N ALA A 90 -2.51 -3.11 2.30
CA ALA A 90 -2.07 -2.22 1.23
C ALA A 90 -0.76 -1.56 1.65
N ALA A 91 0.36 -2.05 1.13
CA ALA A 91 1.69 -1.63 1.59
C ALA A 91 2.00 -0.15 1.29
N GLY A 92 1.41 0.41 0.23
CA GLY A 92 1.78 1.72 -0.28
C GLY A 92 3.14 1.68 -0.97
N ASP A 93 3.77 2.84 -1.13
CA ASP A 93 5.09 2.96 -1.72
C ASP A 93 6.15 2.77 -0.63
N THR A 94 6.73 1.58 -0.58
CA THR A 94 7.63 1.15 0.50
C THR A 94 8.61 0.09 0.02
N ASP A 95 9.71 -0.04 0.74
CA ASP A 95 10.50 -1.27 0.78
C ASP A 95 10.04 -2.16 1.94
N GLN A 96 10.53 -3.42 1.99
CA GLN A 96 10.51 -4.20 3.22
C GLN A 96 11.35 -3.47 4.28
N ASN A 97 10.78 -3.24 5.44
CA ASN A 97 11.42 -2.53 6.53
C ASN A 97 11.01 -3.13 7.89
N PRO A 98 11.70 -2.79 9.01
CA PRO A 98 11.41 -3.38 10.32
C PRO A 98 9.98 -3.17 10.84
N ASP A 99 9.27 -2.16 10.35
CA ASP A 99 7.91 -1.85 10.80
C ASP A 99 6.86 -2.67 10.03
N ASN A 100 7.13 -3.05 8.78
CA ASN A 100 6.17 -3.74 7.92
C ASN A 100 6.41 -5.23 7.73
N GLU A 101 7.62 -5.76 8.01
CA GLU A 101 7.97 -7.17 7.80
C GLU A 101 7.22 -8.17 8.69
N GLN A 102 6.55 -7.70 9.74
CA GLN A 102 5.78 -8.54 10.68
C GLN A 102 4.27 -8.31 10.58
N VAL A 103 3.80 -7.62 9.55
CA VAL A 103 2.38 -7.39 9.35
C VAL A 103 1.65 -8.70 9.09
N ALA A 104 0.72 -9.06 9.96
CA ALA A 104 -0.16 -10.20 9.75
C ALA A 104 -1.30 -9.81 8.80
N CYS A 105 -1.42 -10.50 7.65
CA CYS A 105 -2.49 -10.26 6.69
C CYS A 105 -2.89 -11.55 5.95
N ASP A 106 -4.11 -11.58 5.43
CA ASP A 106 -4.59 -12.66 4.56
C ASP A 106 -4.28 -12.34 3.09
N VAL A 107 -4.40 -11.07 2.71
CA VAL A 107 -4.14 -10.57 1.37
C VAL A 107 -3.13 -9.42 1.45
N ALA A 108 -2.06 -9.47 0.67
CA ALA A 108 -1.08 -8.39 0.56
C ALA A 108 -1.13 -7.74 -0.82
N LEU A 109 -1.15 -6.40 -0.87
CA LEU A 109 -0.95 -5.60 -2.07
C LEU A 109 0.42 -4.93 -1.96
N VAL A 110 1.41 -5.42 -2.72
CA VAL A 110 2.83 -5.04 -2.58
C VAL A 110 3.36 -4.45 -3.88
N PRO A 111 4.08 -3.31 -3.86
CA PRO A 111 4.68 -2.73 -5.05
C PRO A 111 5.86 -3.58 -5.54
N ILE A 112 5.99 -3.71 -6.87
CA ILE A 112 7.06 -4.48 -7.51
C ILE A 112 7.81 -3.73 -8.62
N GLY A 113 7.58 -2.42 -8.77
CA GLY A 113 8.05 -1.64 -9.93
C GLY A 113 9.53 -1.26 -9.93
N GLY A 114 10.26 -1.43 -8.84
CA GLY A 114 11.73 -1.33 -8.75
C GLY A 114 12.33 0.09 -8.74
N THR A 115 11.66 1.10 -9.29
CA THR A 115 12.24 2.45 -9.40
C THR A 115 12.15 3.22 -8.08
N TYR A 116 10.99 3.22 -7.48
CA TYR A 116 10.70 3.99 -6.25
C TYR A 116 10.47 3.09 -5.04
N THR A 117 10.27 1.80 -5.27
CA THR A 117 9.88 0.80 -4.28
C THR A 117 10.64 -0.50 -4.53
N CYS A 118 10.29 -1.58 -3.84
CA CYS A 118 10.84 -2.91 -4.11
C CYS A 118 10.84 -3.24 -5.60
N ASP A 119 11.93 -3.84 -6.06
CA ASP A 119 11.94 -4.56 -7.32
C ASP A 119 11.22 -5.93 -7.19
N PRO A 120 10.99 -6.67 -8.28
CA PRO A 120 10.30 -7.96 -8.22
C PRO A 120 10.92 -8.96 -7.25
N HIS A 121 12.26 -9.03 -7.17
CA HIS A 121 12.99 -9.97 -6.29
C HIS A 121 12.87 -9.57 -4.82
N GLN A 122 13.05 -8.29 -4.52
CA GLN A 122 12.90 -7.74 -3.18
C GLN A 122 11.45 -7.89 -2.69
N ALA A 123 10.48 -7.62 -3.56
CA ALA A 123 9.06 -7.78 -3.24
C ALA A 123 8.68 -9.24 -2.99
N ALA A 124 9.24 -10.19 -3.73
CA ALA A 124 9.04 -11.62 -3.47
C ALA A 124 9.60 -12.03 -2.11
N ALA A 125 10.79 -11.55 -1.74
CA ALA A 125 11.38 -11.79 -0.43
C ALA A 125 10.50 -11.21 0.69
N PHE A 126 9.99 -9.99 0.51
CA PHE A 126 9.07 -9.33 1.44
C PHE A 126 7.78 -10.13 1.62
N VAL A 127 7.13 -10.55 0.53
CA VAL A 127 5.90 -11.35 0.57
C VAL A 127 6.13 -12.71 1.21
N ASN A 128 7.27 -13.34 0.97
CA ASN A 128 7.63 -14.61 1.61
C ASN A 128 7.81 -14.47 3.12
N ALA A 129 8.30 -13.32 3.60
CA ALA A 129 8.39 -13.01 5.02
C ALA A 129 7.01 -12.75 5.66
N LEU A 130 6.12 -12.03 4.97
CA LEU A 130 4.74 -11.78 5.43
C LEU A 130 3.89 -13.05 5.43
N CYS A 131 4.15 -13.97 4.50
CA CYS A 131 3.43 -15.24 4.33
C CYS A 131 1.89 -15.09 4.28
N PRO A 132 1.33 -14.19 3.44
CA PRO A 132 -0.12 -14.07 3.26
C PRO A 132 -0.70 -15.29 2.53
N LYS A 133 -2.02 -15.46 2.53
CA LYS A 133 -2.68 -16.46 1.68
C LYS A 133 -2.65 -16.08 0.20
N THR A 134 -2.80 -14.78 -0.08
CA THR A 134 -2.86 -14.24 -1.44
C THR A 134 -2.03 -12.96 -1.53
N VAL A 135 -1.33 -12.77 -2.65
CA VAL A 135 -0.65 -11.50 -2.97
C VAL A 135 -1.13 -10.96 -4.31
N VAL A 136 -1.33 -9.65 -4.35
CA VAL A 136 -1.63 -8.87 -5.55
C VAL A 136 -0.47 -7.90 -5.77
N PRO A 137 0.43 -8.14 -6.73
CA PRO A 137 1.48 -7.18 -7.07
C PRO A 137 0.86 -5.94 -7.71
N ILE A 138 1.35 -4.77 -7.26
CA ILE A 138 0.89 -3.45 -7.71
C ILE A 138 2.08 -2.58 -8.13
N HIS A 139 1.81 -1.37 -8.59
CA HIS A 139 2.83 -0.34 -8.90
C HIS A 139 3.87 -0.80 -9.93
N TYR A 140 3.42 -1.45 -11.04
CA TYR A 140 4.25 -1.88 -12.16
C TYR A 140 3.49 -1.78 -13.49
N GLY A 141 4.25 -1.84 -14.60
CA GLY A 141 3.66 -1.90 -15.96
C GLY A 141 2.99 -0.62 -16.44
N SER A 142 3.23 0.54 -15.80
CA SER A 142 2.65 1.84 -16.18
C SER A 142 3.73 2.93 -16.13
N ILE A 143 3.77 3.73 -15.04
CA ILE A 143 4.75 4.80 -14.85
C ILE A 143 6.13 4.20 -14.59
N VAL A 144 6.17 3.08 -13.88
CA VAL A 144 7.39 2.34 -13.51
C VAL A 144 7.19 0.86 -13.75
N GLY A 145 8.31 0.14 -13.83
CA GLY A 145 8.32 -1.30 -14.11
C GLY A 145 7.79 -1.64 -15.50
N VAL A 146 7.79 -2.92 -15.79
CA VAL A 146 7.28 -3.49 -17.05
C VAL A 146 6.29 -4.63 -16.73
N PRO A 147 5.41 -5.03 -17.66
CA PRO A 147 4.47 -6.13 -17.43
C PRO A 147 5.12 -7.46 -17.05
N GLU A 148 6.36 -7.70 -17.52
CA GLU A 148 7.18 -8.88 -17.28
C GLU A 148 7.67 -8.98 -15.82
N ASP A 149 7.68 -7.88 -15.07
CA ASP A 149 8.04 -7.87 -13.66
C ASP A 149 7.13 -8.79 -12.83
N PHE A 150 5.87 -8.96 -13.28
CA PHE A 150 4.97 -9.93 -12.68
C PHE A 150 5.53 -11.36 -12.72
N ASP A 151 6.06 -11.78 -13.86
CA ASP A 151 6.54 -13.14 -14.04
C ASP A 151 7.82 -13.38 -13.22
N ALA A 152 8.71 -12.38 -13.16
CA ALA A 152 9.89 -12.41 -12.30
C ALA A 152 9.52 -12.51 -10.81
N PHE A 153 8.58 -11.68 -10.36
CA PHE A 153 8.05 -11.72 -9.00
C PHE A 153 7.41 -13.06 -8.66
N ALA A 154 6.47 -13.53 -9.50
CA ALA A 154 5.71 -14.75 -9.26
C ALA A 154 6.58 -16.01 -9.20
N ALA A 155 7.70 -16.03 -9.95
CA ALA A 155 8.63 -17.15 -9.96
C ALA A 155 9.36 -17.36 -8.62
N GLU A 156 9.47 -16.32 -7.78
CA GLU A 156 10.19 -16.33 -6.50
C GLU A 156 9.27 -16.34 -5.27
N VAL A 157 7.96 -16.17 -5.46
CA VAL A 157 6.99 -16.29 -4.37
C VAL A 157 6.90 -17.74 -3.90
N ALA A 158 6.94 -17.92 -2.58
CA ALA A 158 6.94 -19.25 -1.96
C ALA A 158 5.70 -20.08 -2.29
N PRO A 159 5.83 -21.41 -2.45
CA PRO A 159 4.68 -22.29 -2.63
C PRO A 159 3.67 -22.14 -1.48
N GLY A 160 2.39 -22.07 -1.83
CA GLY A 160 1.30 -21.90 -0.87
C GLY A 160 0.75 -20.47 -0.77
N ILE A 161 1.44 -19.49 -1.35
CA ILE A 161 0.93 -18.12 -1.53
C ILE A 161 0.34 -18.01 -2.93
N GLU A 162 -0.93 -17.67 -3.03
CA GLU A 162 -1.59 -17.41 -4.32
C GLU A 162 -1.16 -16.05 -4.88
N VAL A 163 -0.61 -16.03 -6.09
CA VAL A 163 -0.25 -14.78 -6.79
C VAL A 163 -1.33 -14.42 -7.79
N VAL A 164 -1.98 -13.28 -7.58
CA VAL A 164 -3.12 -12.83 -8.41
C VAL A 164 -2.72 -11.63 -9.26
N ARG A 165 -2.75 -11.80 -10.59
CA ARG A 165 -2.52 -10.71 -11.54
C ARG A 165 -3.79 -9.88 -11.72
N LYS A 166 -3.72 -8.58 -11.41
CA LYS A 166 -4.82 -7.63 -11.61
C LYS A 166 -4.49 -6.52 -12.63
N VAL A 167 -3.21 -6.30 -12.89
CA VAL A 167 -2.76 -5.35 -13.92
C VAL A 167 -2.61 -6.12 -15.24
N GLU A 168 -3.60 -6.00 -16.11
CA GLU A 168 -3.58 -6.52 -17.48
C GLU A 168 -3.39 -5.34 -18.44
N ARG A 169 -2.32 -5.38 -19.23
CA ARG A 169 -2.09 -4.41 -20.32
C ARG A 169 -1.53 -5.11 -21.54
#